data_4118512e0d01dd1ac1586ba361867f60
#
_entry.id   4118512e0d01dd1ac1586ba361867f60
#
_cell.length_a   1.000
_cell.length_b   1.000
_cell.length_c   1.000
_cell.angle_alpha   90.00
_cell.angle_beta   90.00
_cell.angle_gamma   90.00
#
_symmetry.space_group_name_H-M   'P 1'
#
loop_
_entity.id
_entity.type
_entity.pdbx_description
1 polymer ?
#
loop_
_entity_poly.entity_id
_entity_poly.type
_entity_poly.pdbx_seq_one_letter_code
_entity_poly.pdbx_strand_id
1 'polypeptide(L)'
;MSGIGNKEKKDICVISYPEYKDTEIYIKVIDQLRDLNHDYIEIDLSAFDIGFNNSHNDAPFIDRNIISVGGDGTALKGMYLSYLSNSTLLPLGSGEIGYLVNSDKRKHQKLVKSLTTNSYESLLSSRTVIGCPTISKDWPIFNEFAITKSGNNTLLEFNIQFNEESIYLKSDGILISTSGGSTAYSYSAGGPIVDPSIDSVVVTPLAPFSKFPRSIVLPSSTDINIDVDTPSYSKSDKNVNFDVFFDGVLVNNLNDKVNTSLFNVTKKDRTVKILGLDNQVNVNEFLSQILR
;
A
#
# COMPACT_ATOMS: atom_id res chain seq x y z
N MET A 1 31.41 -18.07 18.22
CA MET A 1 31.60 -16.68 17.82
C MET A 1 31.17 -16.59 16.35
N SER A 2 29.91 -16.35 16.10
CA SER A 2 29.34 -16.19 14.75
C SER A 2 29.59 -14.75 14.31
N GLY A 3 30.33 -14.62 13.20
CA GLY A 3 30.72 -13.35 12.64
C GLY A 3 29.48 -12.45 12.36
N ILE A 4 29.49 -11.29 12.95
CA ILE A 4 28.62 -10.17 12.52
C ILE A 4 29.16 -9.78 11.15
N GLY A 5 28.54 -10.31 10.09
CA GLY A 5 28.82 -9.84 8.73
C GLY A 5 28.56 -8.35 8.69
N ASN A 6 29.56 -7.57 8.29
CA ASN A 6 29.41 -6.17 7.95
C ASN A 6 28.32 -6.10 6.86
N LYS A 7 27.09 -5.74 7.24
CA LYS A 7 26.06 -5.37 6.25
C LYS A 7 26.60 -4.10 5.56
N GLU A 8 26.79 -4.20 4.25
CA GLU A 8 27.20 -3.05 3.45
C GLU A 8 26.27 -1.87 3.73
N LYS A 9 26.89 -0.71 3.94
CA LYS A 9 26.17 0.56 4.16
C LYS A 9 25.45 0.92 2.85
N LYS A 10 24.14 0.83 2.84
CA LYS A 10 23.35 1.24 1.67
C LYS A 10 23.23 2.75 1.64
N ASP A 11 23.40 3.32 0.46
CA ASP A 11 23.12 4.74 0.18
C ASP A 11 21.65 5.07 0.47
N ILE A 12 21.35 6.35 0.55
CA ILE A 12 20.01 6.86 0.83
C ILE A 12 19.39 7.47 -0.43
N CYS A 13 18.09 7.23 -0.61
CA CYS A 13 17.25 7.95 -1.56
C CYS A 13 16.19 8.72 -0.78
N VAL A 14 16.21 10.04 -0.84
CA VAL A 14 15.20 10.91 -0.24
C VAL A 14 14.14 11.22 -1.29
N ILE A 15 12.90 10.91 -0.99
CA ILE A 15 11.77 11.15 -1.89
C ILE A 15 10.76 12.12 -1.25
N SER A 16 10.24 13.03 -2.04
CA SER A 16 9.17 13.96 -1.63
C SER A 16 8.48 14.56 -2.85
N TYR A 17 7.34 15.18 -2.65
CA TYR A 17 6.79 16.15 -3.58
C TYR A 17 7.40 17.54 -3.36
N PRO A 18 7.38 18.44 -4.39
CA PRO A 18 7.99 19.77 -4.30
C PRO A 18 7.53 20.59 -3.09
N GLU A 19 6.23 20.53 -2.76
CA GLU A 19 5.63 21.29 -1.66
C GLU A 19 6.19 20.93 -0.28
N TYR A 20 6.86 19.79 -0.13
CA TYR A 20 7.48 19.38 1.15
C TYR A 20 8.95 19.76 1.26
N LYS A 21 9.61 20.18 0.17
CA LYS A 21 11.06 20.46 0.17
C LYS A 21 11.45 21.67 1.03
N ASP A 22 10.53 22.60 1.24
CA ASP A 22 10.73 23.77 2.11
C ASP A 22 10.30 23.52 3.56
N THR A 23 9.87 22.31 3.89
CA THR A 23 9.47 21.98 5.27
C THR A 23 10.70 21.81 6.17
N GLU A 24 10.54 22.18 7.44
CA GLU A 24 11.58 22.02 8.46
C GLU A 24 12.11 20.57 8.54
N ILE A 25 11.22 19.57 8.35
CA ILE A 25 11.59 18.16 8.40
C ILE A 25 12.52 17.83 7.24
N TYR A 26 12.15 18.22 6.01
CA TYR A 26 12.95 17.94 4.83
C TYR A 26 14.36 18.54 4.96
N ILE A 27 14.42 19.82 5.31
CA ILE A 27 15.69 20.53 5.51
C ILE A 27 16.56 19.82 6.56
N LYS A 28 15.97 19.46 7.71
CA LYS A 28 16.69 18.73 8.77
C LYS A 28 17.20 17.36 8.34
N VAL A 29 16.45 16.64 7.50
CA VAL A 29 16.89 15.35 6.95
C VAL A 29 18.11 15.53 6.06
N ILE A 30 18.06 16.49 5.13
CA ILE A 30 19.16 16.78 4.21
C ILE A 30 20.42 17.25 4.97
N ASP A 31 20.26 18.18 5.90
CA ASP A 31 21.38 18.69 6.72
C ASP A 31 22.01 17.55 7.54
N GLN A 32 21.18 16.69 8.16
CA GLN A 32 21.69 15.55 8.91
C GLN A 32 22.46 14.55 8.04
N LEU A 33 22.01 14.27 6.81
CA LEU A 33 22.73 13.40 5.88
C LEU A 33 24.08 13.99 5.48
N ARG A 34 24.14 15.32 5.26
CA ARG A 34 25.38 16.05 4.98
C ARG A 34 26.36 16.01 6.17
N ASP A 35 25.86 16.29 7.38
CA ASP A 35 26.65 16.26 8.61
C ASP A 35 27.23 14.87 8.90
N LEU A 36 26.49 13.82 8.55
CA LEU A 36 26.94 12.43 8.66
C LEU A 36 27.86 11.98 7.52
N ASN A 37 28.14 12.87 6.56
CA ASN A 37 28.87 12.56 5.32
C ASN A 37 28.36 11.26 4.67
N HIS A 38 27.02 11.18 4.52
CA HIS A 38 26.35 10.02 3.95
C HIS A 38 25.91 10.32 2.51
N ASP A 39 26.25 9.43 1.57
CA ASP A 39 25.82 9.57 0.18
C ASP A 39 24.31 9.45 0.05
N TYR A 40 23.70 10.39 -0.64
CA TYR A 40 22.26 10.40 -0.89
C TYR A 40 21.93 11.00 -2.26
N ILE A 41 20.76 10.63 -2.75
CA ILE A 41 20.12 11.26 -3.90
C ILE A 41 18.74 11.76 -3.51
N GLU A 42 18.22 12.73 -4.26
CA GLU A 42 16.88 13.27 -4.09
C GLU A 42 16.03 12.96 -5.32
N ILE A 43 14.82 12.44 -5.11
CA ILE A 43 13.84 12.20 -6.17
C ILE A 43 12.60 13.05 -5.92
N ASP A 44 12.22 13.80 -6.94
CA ASP A 44 10.96 14.54 -6.98
C ASP A 44 9.86 13.62 -7.49
N LEU A 45 8.87 13.34 -6.65
CA LEU A 45 7.77 12.44 -6.99
C LEU A 45 6.80 13.01 -8.03
N SER A 46 6.82 14.32 -8.28
CA SER A 46 6.00 14.92 -9.34
C SER A 46 6.51 14.58 -10.74
N ALA A 47 7.82 14.37 -10.86
CA ALA A 47 8.49 13.99 -12.10
C ALA A 47 8.65 12.46 -12.25
N PHE A 48 8.28 11.68 -11.22
CA PHE A 48 8.47 10.24 -11.19
C PHE A 48 7.14 9.52 -11.41
N ASP A 49 6.97 8.95 -12.61
CA ASP A 49 5.80 8.12 -12.93
C ASP A 49 6.00 6.69 -12.39
N ILE A 50 5.23 6.35 -11.36
CA ILE A 50 5.13 4.98 -10.86
C ILE A 50 4.05 4.26 -11.70
N GLY A 51 4.34 4.03 -12.98
CA GLY A 51 3.41 3.36 -13.88
C GLY A 51 3.58 1.84 -13.93
N PHE A 52 2.49 1.12 -14.21
CA PHE A 52 2.45 -0.35 -14.34
C PHE A 52 3.38 -0.93 -15.43
N ASN A 53 3.88 -0.11 -16.33
CA ASN A 53 4.63 -0.54 -17.52
C ASN A 53 6.13 -0.23 -17.45
N ASN A 54 6.63 0.38 -16.38
CA ASN A 54 8.03 0.80 -16.31
C ASN A 54 8.90 -0.32 -15.72
N SER A 55 9.90 -0.77 -16.48
CA SER A 55 10.99 -1.57 -15.90
C SER A 55 11.88 -0.65 -15.06
N HIS A 56 11.95 -0.91 -13.76
CA HIS A 56 12.69 -0.07 -12.82
C HIS A 56 14.11 -0.58 -12.53
N ASN A 57 14.62 -1.55 -13.31
CA ASN A 57 15.90 -2.21 -13.04
C ASN A 57 17.11 -1.25 -12.98
N ASP A 58 17.07 -0.14 -13.71
CA ASP A 58 18.13 0.88 -13.74
C ASP A 58 17.72 2.17 -12.99
N ALA A 59 16.67 2.11 -12.19
CA ALA A 59 16.17 3.28 -11.50
C ALA A 59 17.14 3.72 -10.37
N PRO A 60 17.31 5.04 -10.16
CA PRO A 60 18.32 5.57 -9.24
C PRO A 60 18.11 5.20 -7.78
N PHE A 61 16.92 4.70 -7.40
CA PHE A 61 16.62 4.25 -6.04
C PHE A 61 16.99 2.79 -5.78
N ILE A 62 17.39 2.02 -6.81
CA ILE A 62 17.79 0.61 -6.65
C ILE A 62 19.01 0.53 -5.71
N ASP A 63 18.99 -0.49 -4.84
CA ASP A 63 20.00 -0.75 -3.79
C ASP A 63 20.15 0.35 -2.73
N ARG A 64 19.22 1.31 -2.67
CA ARG A 64 19.21 2.37 -1.67
C ARG A 64 18.09 2.19 -0.65
N ASN A 65 18.35 2.57 0.62
CA ASN A 65 17.28 2.74 1.58
C ASN A 65 16.50 4.04 1.28
N ILE A 66 15.20 4.03 1.50
CA ILE A 66 14.32 5.13 1.13
C ILE A 66 13.97 5.95 2.37
N ILE A 67 14.10 7.27 2.30
CA ILE A 67 13.48 8.20 3.25
C ILE A 67 12.39 8.94 2.49
N SER A 68 11.14 8.80 2.90
CA SER A 68 10.04 9.60 2.36
C SER A 68 9.69 10.74 3.33
N VAL A 69 9.57 11.96 2.81
CA VAL A 69 9.15 13.14 3.59
C VAL A 69 7.85 13.68 3.02
N GLY A 70 6.78 13.60 3.81
CA GLY A 70 5.44 14.00 3.37
C GLY A 70 4.33 13.38 4.20
N GLY A 71 3.16 13.17 3.60
CA GLY A 71 2.02 12.47 4.19
C GLY A 71 1.98 10.99 3.80
N ASP A 72 0.84 10.34 4.11
CA ASP A 72 0.62 8.91 3.82
C ASP A 72 0.73 8.57 2.33
N GLY A 73 0.29 9.46 1.43
CA GLY A 73 0.44 9.26 -0.01
C GLY A 73 1.91 9.21 -0.45
N THR A 74 2.79 10.05 0.16
CA THR A 74 4.23 10.01 -0.07
C THR A 74 4.86 8.74 0.49
N ALA A 75 4.42 8.32 1.68
CA ALA A 75 4.86 7.08 2.30
C ALA A 75 4.48 5.85 1.47
N LEU A 76 3.26 5.81 0.91
CA LEU A 76 2.79 4.72 0.06
C LEU A 76 3.66 4.57 -1.20
N LYS A 77 4.04 5.70 -1.83
CA LYS A 77 5.02 5.68 -2.94
C LYS A 77 6.39 5.18 -2.48
N GLY A 78 6.82 5.59 -1.28
CA GLY A 78 8.04 5.07 -0.66
C GLY A 78 7.99 3.56 -0.41
N MET A 79 6.84 3.01 0.01
CA MET A 79 6.63 1.57 0.16
C MET A 79 6.80 0.85 -1.18
N TYR A 80 6.25 1.40 -2.25
CA TYR A 80 6.41 0.86 -3.59
C TYR A 80 7.88 0.80 -4.02
N LEU A 81 8.60 1.93 -3.91
CA LEU A 81 10.02 2.00 -4.30
C LEU A 81 10.90 1.07 -3.44
N SER A 82 10.66 1.03 -2.13
CA SER A 82 11.43 0.14 -1.24
C SER A 82 11.11 -1.33 -1.46
N TYR A 83 9.89 -1.68 -1.85
CA TYR A 83 9.54 -3.03 -2.25
C TYR A 83 10.30 -3.45 -3.50
N LEU A 84 10.35 -2.61 -4.54
CA LEU A 84 11.09 -2.89 -5.78
C LEU A 84 12.58 -3.05 -5.52
N SER A 85 13.18 -2.16 -4.74
CA SER A 85 14.62 -2.19 -4.42
C SER A 85 15.01 -3.16 -3.30
N ASN A 86 14.04 -3.88 -2.71
CA ASN A 86 14.26 -4.73 -1.53
C ASN A 86 15.02 -4.01 -0.40
N SER A 87 14.60 -2.79 -0.12
CA SER A 87 15.26 -1.90 0.84
C SER A 87 14.33 -1.56 2.02
N THR A 88 14.83 -0.77 2.96
CA THR A 88 14.06 -0.27 4.10
C THR A 88 13.53 1.11 3.81
N LEU A 89 12.24 1.34 4.12
CA LEU A 89 11.60 2.64 4.09
C LEU A 89 11.63 3.29 5.48
N LEU A 90 12.03 4.55 5.55
CA LEU A 90 11.82 5.44 6.69
C LEU A 90 10.82 6.53 6.28
N PRO A 91 9.54 6.41 6.63
CA PRO A 91 8.56 7.44 6.31
C PRO A 91 8.51 8.50 7.42
N LEU A 92 8.73 9.77 7.07
CA LEU A 92 8.73 10.91 7.99
C LEU A 92 7.56 11.84 7.67
N GLY A 93 6.69 12.04 8.67
CA GLY A 93 5.49 12.86 8.54
C GLY A 93 5.79 14.35 8.65
N SER A 94 5.30 15.14 7.70
CA SER A 94 5.36 16.61 7.73
C SER A 94 4.14 17.26 8.40
N GLY A 95 3.04 16.50 8.56
CA GLY A 95 1.78 16.92 9.18
C GLY A 95 1.57 16.40 10.61
N GLU A 96 0.42 16.76 11.18
CA GLU A 96 0.02 16.30 12.51
C GLU A 96 -0.60 14.90 12.51
N ILE A 97 -1.02 14.40 11.36
CA ILE A 97 -1.78 13.16 11.18
C ILE A 97 -1.13 12.30 10.09
N GLY A 98 -1.00 11.01 10.34
CA GLY A 98 -0.56 10.03 9.35
C GLY A 98 -0.50 8.63 9.95
N TYR A 99 -0.99 7.63 9.21
CA TYR A 99 -0.97 6.22 9.60
C TYR A 99 0.27 5.49 9.09
N LEU A 100 0.83 5.98 7.98
CA LEU A 100 1.99 5.39 7.32
C LEU A 100 3.28 6.17 7.56
N VAL A 101 3.24 7.23 8.38
CA VAL A 101 4.39 8.10 8.64
C VAL A 101 4.72 8.21 10.13
N ASN A 102 6.00 8.41 10.44
CA ASN A 102 6.44 8.77 11.77
C ASN A 102 6.09 10.25 12.03
N SER A 103 5.05 10.51 12.81
CA SER A 103 4.55 11.86 13.12
C SER A 103 5.30 12.52 14.29
N ASP A 104 5.96 11.74 15.17
CA ASP A 104 6.73 12.29 16.28
C ASP A 104 8.08 12.86 15.82
N LYS A 105 8.09 14.18 15.56
CA LYS A 105 9.26 14.91 15.08
C LYS A 105 10.49 14.77 15.98
N ARG A 106 10.31 14.48 17.28
CA ARG A 106 11.43 14.27 18.23
C ARG A 106 12.22 13.01 17.94
N LYS A 107 11.60 12.02 17.29
CA LYS A 107 12.23 10.75 16.93
C LYS A 107 12.97 10.81 15.59
N HIS A 108 12.68 11.77 14.71
CA HIS A 108 13.16 11.78 13.32
C HIS A 108 14.69 11.73 13.23
N GLN A 109 15.42 12.57 13.95
CA GLN A 109 16.88 12.56 13.92
C GLN A 109 17.49 11.22 14.34
N LYS A 110 16.90 10.59 15.39
CA LYS A 110 17.35 9.29 15.85
C LYS A 110 17.09 8.19 14.79
N LEU A 111 15.93 8.23 14.13
CA LEU A 111 15.57 7.27 13.09
C LEU A 111 16.47 7.42 11.87
N VAL A 112 16.73 8.63 11.39
CA VAL A 112 17.67 8.90 10.29
C VAL A 112 19.06 8.38 10.65
N LYS A 113 19.56 8.67 11.85
CA LYS A 113 20.86 8.14 12.32
C LYS A 113 20.87 6.61 12.37
N SER A 114 19.81 5.99 12.86
CA SER A 114 19.71 4.54 12.91
C SER A 114 19.75 3.93 11.50
N LEU A 115 19.07 4.54 10.53
CA LEU A 115 19.06 4.08 9.13
C LEU A 115 20.45 4.18 8.50
N THR A 116 21.16 5.31 8.69
CA THR A 116 22.49 5.55 8.13
C THR A 116 23.60 4.68 8.75
N THR A 117 23.40 4.22 10.00
CA THR A 117 24.36 3.37 10.72
C THR A 117 23.98 1.89 10.69
N ASN A 118 22.95 1.50 9.96
CA ASN A 118 22.40 0.12 9.94
C ASN A 118 22.07 -0.45 11.33
N SER A 119 21.73 0.41 12.30
CA SER A 119 21.44 0.03 13.69
C SER A 119 19.94 0.11 14.00
N TYR A 120 19.09 -0.51 13.17
CA TYR A 120 17.63 -0.34 13.23
C TYR A 120 16.80 -1.62 13.26
N GLU A 121 17.41 -2.79 13.39
CA GLU A 121 16.68 -4.07 13.33
C GLU A 121 15.54 -4.16 14.34
N SER A 122 15.76 -3.68 15.56
CA SER A 122 14.73 -3.67 16.62
C SER A 122 13.59 -2.65 16.38
N LEU A 123 13.74 -1.76 15.40
CA LEU A 123 12.80 -0.70 15.07
C LEU A 123 12.06 -1.00 13.76
N LEU A 124 12.33 -2.15 13.13
CA LEU A 124 11.68 -2.56 11.89
C LEU A 124 10.30 -3.14 12.16
N SER A 125 9.36 -2.71 11.35
CA SER A 125 8.09 -3.37 11.15
C SER A 125 7.99 -3.91 9.72
N SER A 126 7.20 -4.97 9.54
CA SER A 126 6.89 -5.52 8.24
C SER A 126 5.41 -5.37 7.95
N ARG A 127 5.06 -5.08 6.71
CA ARG A 127 3.66 -5.01 6.28
C ARG A 127 3.38 -6.08 5.23
N THR A 128 2.24 -6.72 5.36
CA THR A 128 1.70 -7.66 4.37
C THR A 128 1.51 -6.94 3.05
N VAL A 129 1.86 -7.63 1.97
CA VAL A 129 1.69 -7.16 0.60
C VAL A 129 0.85 -8.18 -0.14
N ILE A 130 -0.15 -7.71 -0.85
CA ILE A 130 -0.94 -8.55 -1.77
C ILE A 130 -0.64 -8.17 -3.21
N GLY A 131 -1.11 -8.97 -4.14
CA GLY A 131 -0.99 -8.71 -5.57
C GLY A 131 -2.14 -9.33 -6.34
N CYS A 132 -2.28 -8.93 -7.58
CA CYS A 132 -3.24 -9.51 -8.52
C CYS A 132 -2.50 -10.05 -9.75
N PRO A 133 -2.01 -11.31 -9.71
CA PRO A 133 -1.23 -11.92 -10.82
C PRO A 133 -1.95 -11.96 -12.16
N THR A 134 -3.27 -11.97 -12.17
CA THR A 134 -4.09 -11.87 -13.39
C THR A 134 -3.88 -10.56 -14.14
N ILE A 135 -3.52 -9.49 -13.44
CA ILE A 135 -3.24 -8.16 -14.02
C ILE A 135 -1.73 -7.94 -14.15
N SER A 136 -1.01 -8.08 -13.05
CA SER A 136 0.44 -7.90 -13.01
C SER A 136 1.06 -8.82 -11.97
N LYS A 137 2.05 -9.61 -12.40
CA LYS A 137 2.78 -10.50 -11.48
C LYS A 137 3.65 -9.75 -10.49
N ASP A 138 4.13 -8.58 -10.86
CA ASP A 138 5.18 -7.87 -10.11
C ASP A 138 4.64 -6.71 -9.28
N TRP A 139 3.47 -6.18 -9.59
CA TRP A 139 2.91 -5.02 -8.90
C TRP A 139 2.49 -5.37 -7.46
N PRO A 140 3.04 -4.68 -6.44
CA PRO A 140 2.62 -4.83 -5.06
C PRO A 140 1.40 -3.96 -4.76
N ILE A 141 0.55 -4.41 -3.86
CA ILE A 141 -0.59 -3.67 -3.31
C ILE A 141 -0.42 -3.66 -1.80
N PHE A 142 -0.43 -2.47 -1.20
CA PHE A 142 -0.18 -2.26 0.23
C PHE A 142 -1.44 -1.97 1.01
N ASN A 143 -2.36 -1.17 0.46
CA ASN A 143 -3.65 -0.89 1.07
C ASN A 143 -4.72 -1.84 0.55
N GLU A 144 -5.16 -1.66 -0.71
CA GLU A 144 -6.26 -2.46 -1.25
C GLU A 144 -6.22 -2.64 -2.77
N PHE A 145 -6.68 -3.79 -3.19
CA PHE A 145 -7.23 -4.08 -4.50
C PHE A 145 -8.71 -3.67 -4.50
N ALA A 146 -9.15 -2.91 -5.49
CA ALA A 146 -10.54 -2.49 -5.59
C ALA A 146 -11.12 -2.73 -6.98
N ILE A 147 -12.36 -3.22 -7.02
CA ILE A 147 -13.20 -3.23 -8.22
C ILE A 147 -14.41 -2.36 -7.91
N THR A 148 -14.69 -1.38 -8.76
CA THR A 148 -15.85 -0.51 -8.61
C THR A 148 -16.63 -0.43 -9.91
N LYS A 149 -17.95 -0.26 -9.83
CA LYS A 149 -18.74 0.02 -11.04
C LYS A 149 -18.28 1.33 -11.67
N SER A 150 -18.24 1.40 -12.99
CA SER A 150 -17.98 2.65 -13.71
C SER A 150 -19.23 3.18 -14.41
N GLY A 151 -19.35 4.52 -14.45
CA GLY A 151 -20.50 5.20 -15.08
C GLY A 151 -21.85 4.96 -14.40
N ASN A 152 -22.92 4.97 -15.19
CA ASN A 152 -24.32 4.82 -14.74
C ASN A 152 -24.74 3.33 -14.69
N ASN A 153 -23.84 2.44 -14.41
CA ASN A 153 -24.12 1.01 -14.44
C ASN A 153 -25.02 0.54 -13.30
N THR A 154 -25.71 -0.56 -13.54
CA THR A 154 -26.37 -1.36 -12.51
C THR A 154 -25.35 -1.92 -11.54
N LEU A 155 -25.80 -2.52 -10.43
CA LEU A 155 -24.94 -3.24 -9.51
C LEU A 155 -24.12 -4.30 -10.26
N LEU A 156 -22.87 -4.47 -9.83
CA LEU A 156 -22.04 -5.59 -10.26
C LEU A 156 -22.45 -6.86 -9.51
N GLU A 157 -22.31 -7.99 -10.16
CA GLU A 157 -22.48 -9.31 -9.57
C GLU A 157 -21.10 -9.94 -9.40
N PHE A 158 -20.79 -10.36 -8.18
CA PHE A 158 -19.53 -10.99 -7.85
C PHE A 158 -19.76 -12.42 -7.40
N ASN A 159 -19.00 -13.36 -7.96
CA ASN A 159 -18.81 -14.67 -7.37
C ASN A 159 -17.40 -14.70 -6.78
N ILE A 160 -17.32 -14.69 -5.45
CA ILE A 160 -16.06 -14.61 -4.72
C ILE A 160 -15.75 -15.98 -4.13
N GLN A 161 -14.66 -16.58 -4.56
CA GLN A 161 -14.21 -17.88 -4.10
C GLN A 161 -13.07 -17.72 -3.09
N PHE A 162 -13.22 -18.34 -1.94
CA PHE A 162 -12.22 -18.44 -0.88
C PHE A 162 -11.85 -19.92 -0.72
N ASN A 163 -10.71 -20.33 -1.23
CA ASN A 163 -10.33 -21.74 -1.29
C ASN A 163 -11.42 -22.59 -2.01
N GLU A 164 -12.15 -23.44 -1.27
CA GLU A 164 -13.21 -24.32 -1.81
C GLU A 164 -14.62 -23.72 -1.66
N GLU A 165 -14.80 -22.64 -0.92
CA GLU A 165 -16.10 -22.01 -0.68
C GLU A 165 -16.30 -20.79 -1.59
N SER A 166 -17.55 -20.51 -1.96
CA SER A 166 -17.89 -19.35 -2.78
C SER A 166 -19.05 -18.56 -2.20
N ILE A 167 -19.02 -17.26 -2.39
CA ILE A 167 -20.06 -16.32 -1.96
C ILE A 167 -20.50 -15.49 -3.15
N TYR A 168 -21.82 -15.41 -3.35
CA TYR A 168 -22.40 -14.52 -4.35
C TYR A 168 -22.77 -13.16 -3.71
N LEU A 169 -22.38 -12.09 -4.38
CA LEU A 169 -22.58 -10.72 -3.92
C LEU A 169 -23.06 -9.82 -5.05
N LYS A 170 -24.06 -8.97 -4.78
CA LYS A 170 -24.41 -7.82 -5.62
C LYS A 170 -24.05 -6.54 -4.89
N SER A 171 -23.22 -5.69 -5.49
CA SER A 171 -22.76 -4.44 -4.88
C SER A 171 -22.27 -3.44 -5.93
N ASP A 172 -22.00 -2.21 -5.49
CA ASP A 172 -21.33 -1.21 -6.31
C ASP A 172 -19.85 -1.51 -6.56
N GLY A 173 -19.27 -2.43 -5.79
CA GLY A 173 -17.89 -2.84 -5.91
C GLY A 173 -17.44 -3.71 -4.73
N ILE A 174 -16.16 -4.05 -4.74
CA ILE A 174 -15.52 -4.84 -3.69
C ILE A 174 -14.10 -4.38 -3.45
N LEU A 175 -13.66 -4.42 -2.20
CA LEU A 175 -12.30 -4.14 -1.77
C LEU A 175 -11.70 -5.40 -1.14
N ILE A 176 -10.45 -5.70 -1.50
CA ILE A 176 -9.61 -6.67 -0.82
C ILE A 176 -8.44 -5.90 -0.22
N SER A 177 -8.47 -5.68 1.09
CA SER A 177 -7.49 -4.85 1.79
C SER A 177 -6.53 -5.70 2.61
N THR A 178 -5.29 -5.25 2.74
CA THR A 178 -4.37 -5.78 3.74
C THR A 178 -4.80 -5.33 5.14
N SER A 179 -4.24 -5.92 6.20
CA SER A 179 -4.43 -5.40 7.55
C SER A 179 -3.96 -3.95 7.68
N GLY A 180 -2.83 -3.59 7.05
CA GLY A 180 -2.35 -2.20 7.00
C GLY A 180 -3.29 -1.24 6.27
N GLY A 181 -3.93 -1.70 5.19
CA GLY A 181 -4.92 -0.94 4.41
C GLY A 181 -6.31 -0.88 5.03
N SER A 182 -6.56 -1.59 6.14
CA SER A 182 -7.87 -1.59 6.80
C SER A 182 -8.33 -0.22 7.27
N THR A 183 -7.40 0.72 7.47
CA THR A 183 -7.65 2.12 7.87
C THR A 183 -7.82 3.07 6.68
N ALA A 184 -7.65 2.57 5.44
CA ALA A 184 -7.78 3.34 4.21
C ALA A 184 -9.20 3.27 3.63
N TYR A 185 -9.38 2.93 2.36
CA TYR A 185 -10.69 2.91 1.71
C TYR A 185 -11.64 1.87 2.34
N SER A 186 -11.10 0.72 2.80
CA SER A 186 -11.89 -0.30 3.49
C SER A 186 -12.63 0.28 4.70
N TYR A 187 -11.95 1.11 5.52
CA TYR A 187 -12.59 1.79 6.65
C TYR A 187 -13.74 2.70 6.21
N SER A 188 -13.53 3.52 5.19
CA SER A 188 -14.56 4.43 4.64
C SER A 188 -15.77 3.67 4.09
N ALA A 189 -15.55 2.43 3.63
CA ALA A 189 -16.59 1.52 3.17
C ALA A 189 -17.29 0.73 4.29
N GLY A 190 -16.92 0.96 5.56
CA GLY A 190 -17.48 0.29 6.73
C GLY A 190 -16.79 -1.02 7.10
N GLY A 191 -15.58 -1.25 6.60
CA GLY A 191 -14.71 -2.34 7.03
C GLY A 191 -14.18 -2.16 8.45
N PRO A 192 -13.79 -3.24 9.14
CA PRO A 192 -13.20 -3.16 10.47
C PRO A 192 -11.77 -2.60 10.41
N ILE A 193 -11.35 -1.96 11.50
CA ILE A 193 -9.95 -1.68 11.75
C ILE A 193 -9.27 -2.98 12.16
N VAL A 194 -8.17 -3.31 11.51
CA VAL A 194 -7.36 -4.47 11.83
C VAL A 194 -5.96 -4.00 12.20
N ASP A 195 -5.43 -4.53 13.32
CA ASP A 195 -4.05 -4.25 13.72
C ASP A 195 -3.08 -4.72 12.63
N PRO A 196 -2.14 -3.87 12.18
CA PRO A 196 -1.19 -4.24 11.11
C PRO A 196 -0.28 -5.42 11.44
N SER A 197 -0.16 -5.81 12.73
CA SER A 197 0.57 -7.02 13.14
C SER A 197 -0.19 -8.32 12.85
N ILE A 198 -1.50 -8.24 12.59
CA ILE A 198 -2.33 -9.40 12.25
C ILE A 198 -2.17 -9.68 10.76
N ASP A 199 -1.63 -10.84 10.43
CA ASP A 199 -1.43 -11.28 9.05
C ASP A 199 -2.75 -11.71 8.41
N SER A 200 -3.52 -10.73 7.93
CA SER A 200 -4.87 -10.92 7.41
C SER A 200 -5.16 -10.04 6.20
N VAL A 201 -6.24 -10.39 5.51
CA VAL A 201 -6.89 -9.57 4.49
C VAL A 201 -8.34 -9.33 4.86
N VAL A 202 -8.88 -8.21 4.42
CA VAL A 202 -10.26 -7.80 4.67
C VAL A 202 -10.99 -7.70 3.34
N VAL A 203 -12.08 -8.44 3.20
CA VAL A 203 -13.00 -8.35 2.06
C VAL A 203 -14.14 -7.41 2.46
N THR A 204 -14.24 -6.27 1.82
CA THR A 204 -15.24 -5.24 2.13
C THR A 204 -16.07 -4.91 0.89
N PRO A 205 -17.38 -5.22 0.86
CA PRO A 205 -18.25 -4.85 -0.25
C PRO A 205 -18.60 -3.36 -0.20
N LEU A 206 -18.77 -2.74 -1.36
CA LEU A 206 -19.23 -1.36 -1.51
C LEU A 206 -20.74 -1.34 -1.73
N ALA A 207 -21.48 -0.72 -0.81
CA ALA A 207 -22.95 -0.61 -0.87
C ALA A 207 -23.66 -1.92 -1.27
N PRO A 208 -23.46 -3.04 -0.54
CA PRO A 208 -24.00 -4.35 -0.90
C PRO A 208 -25.53 -4.34 -0.91
N PHE A 209 -26.13 -4.98 -1.91
CA PHE A 209 -27.57 -5.18 -1.98
C PHE A 209 -27.95 -6.41 -1.15
N SER A 210 -28.69 -6.18 -0.07
CA SER A 210 -29.20 -7.17 0.91
C SER A 210 -28.16 -8.10 1.57
N LYS A 211 -28.54 -8.72 2.63
CA LYS A 211 -28.02 -9.82 3.50
C LYS A 211 -26.50 -10.22 3.48
N PHE A 212 -25.64 -9.62 2.68
CA PHE A 212 -24.21 -9.89 2.76
C PHE A 212 -23.63 -9.32 4.07
N PRO A 213 -22.69 -10.02 4.75
CA PRO A 213 -21.98 -9.47 5.88
C PRO A 213 -21.25 -8.19 5.44
N ARG A 214 -21.14 -7.20 6.34
CA ARG A 214 -20.52 -5.91 6.00
C ARG A 214 -19.07 -6.06 5.55
N SER A 215 -18.34 -6.97 6.15
CA SER A 215 -16.97 -7.33 5.74
C SER A 215 -16.58 -8.67 6.37
N ILE A 216 -15.58 -9.31 5.77
CA ILE A 216 -15.01 -10.58 6.23
C ILE A 216 -13.52 -10.40 6.40
N VAL A 217 -12.98 -10.86 7.54
CA VAL A 217 -11.53 -10.90 7.81
C VAL A 217 -11.05 -12.34 7.62
N LEU A 218 -10.05 -12.53 6.78
CA LEU A 218 -9.49 -13.83 6.43
C LEU A 218 -7.97 -13.84 6.69
N PRO A 219 -7.35 -15.01 6.91
CA PRO A 219 -5.90 -15.13 6.87
C PRO A 219 -5.35 -14.59 5.54
N SER A 220 -4.22 -13.89 5.58
CA SER A 220 -3.61 -13.34 4.35
C SER A 220 -3.16 -14.41 3.34
N SER A 221 -2.99 -15.66 3.83
CA SER A 221 -2.71 -16.82 2.98
C SER A 221 -3.89 -17.35 2.18
N THR A 222 -5.09 -16.77 2.37
CA THR A 222 -6.27 -17.15 1.60
C THR A 222 -6.15 -16.64 0.16
N ASP A 223 -6.23 -17.55 -0.81
CA ASP A 223 -6.37 -17.19 -2.22
C ASP A 223 -7.81 -16.74 -2.50
N ILE A 224 -7.96 -15.54 -3.03
CA ILE A 224 -9.26 -14.95 -3.31
C ILE A 224 -9.41 -14.82 -4.82
N ASN A 225 -10.36 -15.61 -5.38
CA ASN A 225 -10.72 -15.50 -6.78
C ASN A 225 -12.06 -14.77 -6.90
N ILE A 226 -12.08 -13.76 -7.77
CA ILE A 226 -13.24 -12.89 -7.97
C ILE A 226 -13.64 -13.00 -9.43
N ASP A 227 -14.86 -13.46 -9.68
CA ASP A 227 -15.51 -13.39 -10.98
C ASP A 227 -16.54 -12.25 -10.95
N VAL A 228 -16.45 -11.34 -11.92
CA VAL A 228 -17.31 -10.16 -12.02
C VAL A 228 -18.22 -10.29 -13.21
N ASP A 229 -19.51 -10.18 -13.00
CA ASP A 229 -20.51 -10.22 -14.07
C ASP A 229 -21.50 -9.04 -13.93
N THR A 230 -22.26 -8.81 -14.97
CA THR A 230 -23.43 -7.92 -14.94
C THR A 230 -24.71 -8.72 -14.78
N PRO A 231 -25.73 -8.14 -14.12
CA PRO A 231 -27.03 -8.78 -14.00
C PRO A 231 -27.59 -9.22 -15.34
N SER A 232 -28.16 -10.43 -15.38
CA SER A 232 -28.68 -11.08 -16.61
C SER A 232 -29.75 -10.29 -17.34
N TYR A 233 -30.40 -9.31 -16.70
CA TYR A 233 -31.40 -8.42 -17.32
C TYR A 233 -30.80 -7.26 -18.11
N SER A 234 -29.50 -7.02 -17.97
CA SER A 234 -28.75 -5.98 -18.68
C SER A 234 -27.98 -6.50 -19.91
N LYS A 235 -28.24 -7.73 -20.34
CA LYS A 235 -27.53 -8.44 -21.43
C LYS A 235 -27.63 -7.82 -22.83
N SER A 236 -28.33 -6.69 -23.00
CA SER A 236 -28.32 -5.96 -24.28
C SER A 236 -27.01 -5.20 -24.52
N ASP A 237 -26.28 -4.84 -23.48
CA ASP A 237 -24.99 -4.19 -23.55
C ASP A 237 -23.90 -5.15 -23.06
N LYS A 238 -23.13 -5.71 -23.99
CA LYS A 238 -22.10 -6.73 -23.74
C LYS A 238 -20.86 -6.20 -22.99
N ASN A 239 -20.84 -4.96 -22.55
CA ASN A 239 -19.68 -4.37 -21.85
C ASN A 239 -20.02 -4.19 -20.37
N VAL A 240 -19.51 -5.11 -19.55
CA VAL A 240 -19.43 -4.88 -18.11
C VAL A 240 -18.40 -3.76 -17.91
N ASN A 241 -18.86 -2.58 -17.54
CA ASN A 241 -17.95 -1.47 -17.28
C ASN A 241 -17.69 -1.41 -15.78
N PHE A 242 -16.52 -1.81 -15.38
CA PHE A 242 -16.00 -1.63 -14.03
C PHE A 242 -14.58 -1.09 -14.11
N ASP A 243 -14.17 -0.43 -13.06
CA ASP A 243 -12.82 0.08 -12.88
C ASP A 243 -12.08 -0.74 -11.83
N VAL A 244 -10.80 -0.97 -12.07
CA VAL A 244 -9.90 -1.68 -11.14
C VAL A 244 -8.84 -0.72 -10.63
N PHE A 245 -8.63 -0.72 -9.31
CA PHE A 245 -7.65 0.13 -8.66
C PHE A 245 -6.69 -0.69 -7.79
N PHE A 246 -5.43 -0.28 -7.76
CA PHE A 246 -4.43 -0.74 -6.82
C PHE A 246 -3.98 0.46 -5.99
N ASP A 247 -4.23 0.43 -4.68
CA ASP A 247 -3.89 1.53 -3.77
C ASP A 247 -4.40 2.90 -4.26
N GLY A 248 -5.63 2.95 -4.78
CA GLY A 248 -6.24 4.15 -5.31
C GLY A 248 -5.79 4.56 -6.72
N VAL A 249 -4.82 3.86 -7.32
CA VAL A 249 -4.37 4.11 -8.70
C VAL A 249 -5.20 3.28 -9.66
N LEU A 250 -5.89 3.97 -10.59
CA LEU A 250 -6.66 3.31 -11.65
C LEU A 250 -5.72 2.51 -12.55
N VAL A 251 -6.00 1.23 -12.70
CA VAL A 251 -5.26 0.34 -13.61
C VAL A 251 -5.76 0.60 -15.04
N ASN A 252 -5.31 1.73 -15.63
CA ASN A 252 -5.58 2.06 -17.02
C ASN A 252 -4.83 1.10 -17.95
N ASN A 253 -5.45 0.70 -19.05
CA ASN A 253 -5.01 -0.28 -20.05
C ASN A 253 -5.47 -1.72 -19.79
N LEU A 254 -6.45 -1.93 -18.93
CA LEU A 254 -7.15 -3.21 -18.92
C LEU A 254 -7.95 -3.43 -20.21
N ASN A 255 -8.42 -2.35 -20.85
CA ASN A 255 -9.25 -2.44 -22.08
C ASN A 255 -8.54 -3.13 -23.25
N ASP A 256 -7.18 -3.15 -23.29
CA ASP A 256 -6.42 -3.84 -24.33
C ASP A 256 -5.84 -5.20 -23.88
N LYS A 257 -5.81 -5.48 -22.56
CA LYS A 257 -5.17 -6.70 -22.02
C LYS A 257 -6.08 -7.56 -21.14
N VAL A 258 -7.17 -7.04 -20.61
CA VAL A 258 -8.03 -7.75 -19.66
C VAL A 258 -9.45 -7.82 -20.19
N ASN A 259 -9.66 -8.71 -21.16
CA ASN A 259 -10.98 -9.30 -21.45
C ASN A 259 -11.35 -10.33 -20.38
N THR A 260 -10.96 -10.12 -19.13
CA THR A 260 -11.24 -11.08 -18.06
C THR A 260 -12.13 -10.44 -17.00
N SER A 261 -13.16 -11.17 -16.64
CA SER A 261 -13.96 -10.91 -15.44
C SER A 261 -13.34 -11.59 -14.21
N LEU A 262 -12.26 -12.35 -14.39
CA LEU A 262 -11.64 -13.16 -13.34
C LEU A 262 -10.38 -12.50 -12.79
N PHE A 263 -10.36 -12.28 -11.48
CA PHE A 263 -9.23 -11.72 -10.75
C PHE A 263 -8.82 -12.67 -9.64
N ASN A 264 -7.52 -12.91 -9.53
CA ASN A 264 -6.95 -13.65 -8.42
C ASN A 264 -6.15 -12.69 -7.56
N VAL A 265 -6.51 -12.57 -6.28
CA VAL A 265 -5.80 -11.76 -5.29
C VAL A 265 -5.13 -12.66 -4.28
N THR A 266 -3.81 -12.54 -4.18
CA THR A 266 -2.98 -13.41 -3.34
C THR A 266 -1.98 -12.59 -2.53
N LYS A 267 -1.52 -13.18 -1.41
CA LYS A 267 -0.38 -12.64 -0.66
C LYS A 267 0.90 -12.77 -1.49
N LYS A 268 1.74 -11.73 -1.43
CA LYS A 268 3.11 -11.78 -1.95
C LYS A 268 4.05 -12.44 -0.94
N ASP A 269 5.06 -13.17 -1.43
CA ASP A 269 6.08 -13.81 -0.58
C ASP A 269 6.91 -12.79 0.19
N ARG A 270 7.13 -11.60 -0.41
CA ARG A 270 7.93 -10.53 0.17
C ARG A 270 7.04 -9.47 0.83
N THR A 271 7.44 -9.04 2.03
CA THR A 271 6.86 -7.91 2.76
C THR A 271 7.64 -6.62 2.47
N VAL A 272 7.05 -5.48 2.78
CA VAL A 272 7.77 -4.19 2.83
C VAL A 272 8.27 -3.94 4.25
N LYS A 273 9.53 -3.50 4.38
CA LYS A 273 10.18 -3.18 5.65
C LYS A 273 10.09 -1.69 5.93
N ILE A 274 9.52 -1.32 7.07
CA ILE A 274 9.32 0.08 7.46
C ILE A 274 10.00 0.33 8.79
N LEU A 275 10.77 1.41 8.87
CA LEU A 275 11.50 1.80 10.06
C LEU A 275 10.68 2.78 10.90
N GLY A 276 10.58 2.51 12.19
CA GLY A 276 10.07 3.44 13.19
C GLY A 276 8.55 3.49 13.31
N LEU A 277 7.79 2.78 12.49
CA LEU A 277 6.36 2.58 12.71
C LEU A 277 6.13 1.43 13.68
N ASP A 278 5.28 1.64 14.65
CA ASP A 278 4.85 0.56 15.54
C ASP A 278 4.06 -0.49 14.75
N ASN A 279 4.21 -1.76 15.13
CA ASN A 279 3.41 -2.83 14.55
C ASN A 279 1.96 -2.81 15.02
N GLN A 280 1.62 -1.99 16.01
CA GLN A 280 0.29 -1.91 16.59
C GLN A 280 -0.37 -0.58 16.24
N VAL A 281 -1.65 -0.62 15.91
CA VAL A 281 -2.47 0.58 15.81
C VAL A 281 -2.64 1.15 17.21
N ASN A 282 -2.19 2.37 17.41
CA ASN A 282 -2.58 3.10 18.62
C ASN A 282 -4.05 3.50 18.48
N VAL A 283 -4.94 2.66 19.01
CA VAL A 283 -6.40 2.84 18.89
C VAL A 283 -6.83 4.21 19.43
N ASN A 284 -6.19 4.70 20.49
CA ASN A 284 -6.52 6.02 21.05
C ASN A 284 -6.12 7.16 20.10
N GLU A 285 -4.95 7.05 19.48
CA GLU A 285 -4.48 8.01 18.48
C GLU A 285 -5.38 7.98 17.23
N PHE A 286 -5.70 6.79 16.75
CA PHE A 286 -6.64 6.58 15.64
C PHE A 286 -8.01 7.18 15.93
N LEU A 287 -8.64 6.85 17.08
CA LEU A 287 -9.95 7.40 17.44
C LEU A 287 -9.89 8.92 17.62
N SER A 288 -8.81 9.46 18.17
CA SER A 288 -8.65 10.91 18.32
C SER A 288 -8.55 11.64 16.97
N GLN A 289 -8.10 10.97 15.93
CA GLN A 289 -8.00 11.50 14.57
C GLN A 289 -9.36 11.47 13.84
N ILE A 290 -10.15 10.43 14.06
CA ILE A 290 -11.48 10.28 13.44
C ILE A 290 -12.55 11.14 14.11
N LEU A 291 -12.44 11.35 15.43
CA LEU A 291 -13.43 12.09 16.21
C LEU A 291 -13.20 13.61 16.22
N ARG A 292 -12.18 14.11 15.52
CA ARG A 292 -11.94 15.54 15.26
C ARG A 292 -12.65 15.98 13.98
#